data_aa5419032ad5e81df498e9b7dc8d3ba5
#
_entry.id   aa5419032ad5e81df498e9b7dc8d3ba5
#
_cell.length_a   1.000
_cell.length_b   1.000
_cell.length_c   1.000
_cell.angle_alpha   90.00
_cell.angle_beta   90.00
_cell.angle_gamma   90.00
#
_symmetry.space_group_name_H-M   'P 1'
#
loop_
_entity.id
_entity.type
_entity.pdbx_description
1 polymer ?
#
loop_
_entity_poly.entity_id
_entity_poly.type
_entity_poly.pdbx_seq_one_letter_code
_entity_poly.pdbx_strand_id
1 'polypeptide(L)'
;IIGTSLGYSFTDFLTNTGLIAGISLVVVVLYFYLVFHKELRASEAAAAGSNQTYPDPSEAITDKKGFIISTVIFLCAVALLVTHAQTGLTVSCIGVFITIVTLIAAGRDALKLIKQIDYKTLLFFIGLFMVVGGLEQTGILKVMANFIGDISNGNLMLMIAIILWISAIASAFVDNIPFAATMIPIISSLSATQGVNLSILA
;
A
#
# COMPACT_ATOMS: atom_id res chain seq x y z
N ILE A 1 1.10 3.13 5.74
CA ILE A 1 0.17 3.72 6.73
C ILE A 1 0.09 2.79 7.94
N ILE A 2 -0.42 1.56 7.82
CA ILE A 2 -0.60 0.63 8.96
C ILE A 2 0.72 0.41 9.70
N GLY A 3 1.79 0.01 9.01
CA GLY A 3 3.09 -0.24 9.63
C GLY A 3 3.62 0.97 10.41
N THR A 4 3.54 2.15 9.83
CA THR A 4 4.02 3.38 10.48
C THR A 4 3.19 3.76 11.72
N SER A 5 1.86 3.57 11.67
CA SER A 5 0.96 3.88 12.78
C SER A 5 1.09 2.90 13.95
N LEU A 6 1.46 1.66 13.67
CA LEU A 6 1.64 0.60 14.66
C LEU A 6 3.09 0.42 15.11
N GLY A 7 4.01 1.19 14.56
CA GLY A 7 5.44 1.09 14.88
C GLY A 7 6.14 -0.15 14.28
N TYR A 8 5.55 -0.76 13.25
CA TYR A 8 6.17 -1.90 12.58
C TYR A 8 7.23 -1.46 11.58
N SER A 9 8.33 -2.17 11.57
CA SER A 9 9.34 -2.06 10.52
C SER A 9 8.85 -2.71 9.21
N PHE A 10 9.49 -2.39 8.10
CA PHE A 10 9.25 -3.07 6.83
C PHE A 10 9.46 -4.58 6.94
N THR A 11 10.47 -4.99 7.69
CA THR A 11 10.81 -6.41 7.91
C THR A 11 9.72 -7.14 8.71
N ASP A 12 9.19 -6.50 9.76
CA ASP A 12 8.10 -7.07 10.56
C ASP A 12 6.85 -7.28 9.70
N PHE A 13 6.55 -6.29 8.84
CA PHE A 13 5.42 -6.39 7.93
C PHE A 13 5.61 -7.51 6.89
N LEU A 14 6.81 -7.60 6.31
CA LEU A 14 7.13 -8.64 5.33
C LEU A 14 7.07 -10.05 5.93
N THR A 15 7.57 -10.24 7.15
CA THR A 15 7.58 -11.56 7.80
C THR A 15 6.19 -12.01 8.26
N ASN A 16 5.34 -11.08 8.72
CA ASN A 16 4.01 -11.41 9.20
C ASN A 16 2.96 -11.53 8.09
N THR A 17 2.96 -10.60 7.12
CA THR A 17 1.95 -10.57 6.06
C THR A 17 2.46 -11.10 4.71
N GLY A 18 3.77 -11.10 4.49
CA GLY A 18 4.37 -11.50 3.21
C GLY A 18 4.08 -12.96 2.84
N LEU A 19 4.06 -13.87 3.82
CA LEU A 19 3.69 -15.26 3.59
C LEU A 19 2.25 -15.39 3.09
N ILE A 20 1.31 -14.70 3.76
CA ILE A 20 -0.12 -14.73 3.40
C ILE A 20 -0.32 -14.10 2.01
N ALA A 21 0.34 -12.97 1.74
CA ALA A 21 0.31 -12.30 0.45
C ALA A 21 0.88 -13.20 -0.66
N GLY A 22 1.98 -13.91 -0.39
CA GLY A 22 2.58 -14.86 -1.31
C GLY A 22 1.66 -16.03 -1.64
N ILE A 23 1.03 -16.62 -0.64
CA ILE A 23 0.03 -17.71 -0.85
C ILE A 23 -1.14 -17.17 -1.65
N SER A 24 -1.67 -16.00 -1.31
CA SER A 24 -2.78 -15.37 -2.02
C SER A 24 -2.45 -15.11 -3.49
N LEU A 25 -1.23 -14.62 -3.77
CA LEU A 25 -0.74 -14.40 -5.13
C LEU A 25 -0.72 -15.71 -5.92
N VAL A 26 -0.16 -16.78 -5.34
CA VAL A 26 -0.11 -18.10 -5.99
C VAL A 26 -1.52 -18.61 -6.28
N VAL A 27 -2.44 -18.50 -5.32
CA VAL A 27 -3.85 -18.93 -5.50
C VAL A 27 -4.52 -18.15 -6.63
N VAL A 28 -4.34 -16.83 -6.66
CA VAL A 28 -4.91 -15.96 -7.71
C VAL A 28 -4.34 -16.34 -9.08
N VAL A 29 -3.02 -16.49 -9.20
CA VAL A 29 -2.37 -16.89 -10.46
C VAL A 29 -2.87 -18.26 -10.93
N LEU A 30 -2.96 -19.24 -10.03
CA LEU A 30 -3.48 -20.56 -10.36
C LEU A 30 -4.96 -20.50 -10.78
N TYR A 31 -5.78 -19.71 -10.07
CA TYR A 31 -7.18 -19.51 -10.43
C TYR A 31 -7.32 -18.95 -11.85
N PHE A 32 -6.63 -17.86 -12.17
CA PHE A 32 -6.66 -17.26 -13.49
C PHE A 32 -6.11 -18.22 -14.57
N TYR A 33 -5.04 -18.93 -14.28
CA TYR A 33 -4.50 -19.92 -15.20
C TYR A 33 -5.51 -21.04 -15.47
N LEU A 34 -6.19 -21.59 -14.46
CA LEU A 34 -7.18 -22.65 -14.62
C LEU A 34 -8.42 -22.17 -15.38
N VAL A 35 -8.91 -20.97 -15.09
CA VAL A 35 -10.10 -20.41 -15.73
C VAL A 35 -9.83 -20.03 -17.17
N PHE A 36 -8.72 -19.37 -17.44
CA PHE A 36 -8.40 -18.78 -18.76
C PHE A 36 -7.37 -19.58 -19.58
N HIS A 37 -6.99 -20.79 -19.15
CA HIS A 37 -5.93 -21.56 -19.83
C HIS A 37 -6.23 -21.83 -21.31
N LYS A 38 -7.50 -21.99 -21.68
CA LYS A 38 -7.90 -22.22 -23.09
C LYS A 38 -7.70 -20.95 -23.93
N GLU A 39 -8.05 -19.79 -23.38
CA GLU A 39 -7.90 -18.50 -24.05
C GLU A 39 -6.42 -18.10 -24.15
N LEU A 40 -5.64 -18.37 -23.10
CA LEU A 40 -4.20 -18.15 -23.11
C LEU A 40 -3.51 -19.01 -24.19
N ARG A 41 -3.85 -20.29 -24.31
CA ARG A 41 -3.30 -21.16 -25.35
C ARG A 41 -3.76 -20.76 -26.75
N ALA A 42 -5.01 -20.34 -26.93
CA ALA A 42 -5.52 -19.85 -28.20
C ALA A 42 -4.80 -18.55 -28.62
N SER A 43 -4.56 -17.65 -27.69
CA SER A 43 -3.79 -16.42 -27.89
C SER A 43 -2.33 -16.72 -28.25
N GLU A 44 -1.70 -17.68 -27.57
CA GLU A 44 -0.33 -18.09 -27.84
C GLU A 44 -0.19 -18.73 -29.23
N ALA A 45 -1.14 -19.58 -29.63
CA ALA A 45 -1.19 -20.18 -30.97
C ALA A 45 -1.43 -19.12 -32.07
N ALA A 46 -2.27 -18.12 -31.82
CA ALA A 46 -2.49 -17.00 -32.73
C ALA A 46 -1.25 -16.08 -32.82
N ALA A 47 -0.55 -15.86 -31.74
CA ALA A 47 0.69 -15.09 -31.70
C ALA A 47 1.84 -15.82 -32.43
N ALA A 48 1.94 -17.15 -32.30
CA ALA A 48 2.93 -17.96 -32.98
C ALA A 48 2.73 -17.99 -34.52
N GLY A 49 1.48 -17.79 -34.98
CA GLY A 49 1.14 -17.68 -36.42
C GLY A 49 1.25 -16.24 -36.97
N SER A 50 1.38 -15.24 -36.13
CA SER A 50 1.56 -13.87 -36.55
C SER A 50 3.05 -13.48 -36.44
N ASN A 51 3.61 -12.90 -37.54
CA ASN A 51 4.93 -12.26 -37.51
C ASN A 51 4.91 -10.97 -36.65
N GLN A 52 4.41 -11.06 -35.41
CA GLN A 52 4.51 -9.95 -34.49
C GLN A 52 5.96 -9.85 -34.01
N THR A 53 6.70 -8.94 -34.61
CA THR A 53 8.00 -8.53 -34.11
C THR A 53 7.74 -7.66 -32.87
N TYR A 54 8.01 -8.18 -31.68
CA TYR A 54 7.96 -7.36 -30.48
C TYR A 54 9.05 -6.30 -30.58
N PRO A 55 8.75 -5.03 -30.27
CA PRO A 55 9.77 -3.97 -30.27
C PRO A 55 10.90 -4.33 -29.27
N ASP A 56 12.13 -4.06 -29.67
CA ASP A 56 13.29 -4.31 -28.81
C ASP A 56 13.14 -3.52 -27.50
N PRO A 57 13.19 -4.16 -26.32
CA PRO A 57 13.11 -3.47 -25.04
C PRO A 57 14.13 -2.32 -24.90
N SER A 58 15.27 -2.38 -25.59
CA SER A 58 16.28 -1.34 -25.60
C SER A 58 15.81 -0.05 -26.29
N GLU A 59 14.86 -0.12 -27.21
CA GLU A 59 14.29 1.05 -27.90
C GLU A 59 13.38 1.88 -26.98
N ALA A 60 12.84 1.26 -25.92
CA ALA A 60 12.01 1.96 -24.93
C ALA A 60 12.85 2.93 -24.05
N ILE A 61 14.17 2.70 -23.96
CA ILE A 61 15.07 3.53 -23.17
C ILE A 61 15.68 4.61 -24.06
N THR A 62 14.99 5.72 -24.22
CA THR A 62 15.44 6.86 -25.03
C THR A 62 16.60 7.65 -24.39
N ASP A 63 16.63 7.75 -23.06
CA ASP A 63 17.70 8.36 -22.29
C ASP A 63 18.35 7.37 -21.31
N LYS A 64 19.44 6.75 -21.73
CA LYS A 64 20.18 5.77 -20.90
C LYS A 64 20.75 6.37 -19.63
N LYS A 65 21.22 7.64 -19.66
CA LYS A 65 21.77 8.30 -18.47
C LYS A 65 20.69 8.60 -17.45
N GLY A 66 19.59 9.19 -17.89
CA GLY A 66 18.42 9.45 -17.04
C GLY A 66 17.86 8.16 -16.45
N PHE A 67 17.77 7.08 -17.23
CA PHE A 67 17.33 5.78 -16.76
C PHE A 67 18.23 5.23 -15.65
N ILE A 68 19.55 5.25 -15.81
CA ILE A 68 20.50 4.77 -14.79
C ILE A 68 20.38 5.60 -13.52
N ILE A 69 20.35 6.93 -13.63
CA ILE A 69 20.22 7.83 -12.46
C ILE A 69 18.93 7.55 -11.70
N SER A 70 17.80 7.45 -12.41
CA SER A 70 16.50 7.16 -11.82
C SER A 70 16.47 5.79 -11.15
N THR A 71 17.09 4.78 -11.77
CA THR A 71 17.19 3.43 -11.18
C THR A 71 18.02 3.44 -9.91
N VAL A 72 19.14 4.15 -9.88
CA VAL A 72 19.99 4.28 -8.68
C VAL A 72 19.24 4.99 -7.56
N ILE A 73 18.55 6.09 -7.86
CA ILE A 73 17.73 6.83 -6.88
C ILE A 73 16.61 5.92 -6.34
N PHE A 74 15.93 5.16 -7.20
CA PHE A 74 14.89 4.22 -6.81
C PHE A 74 15.43 3.13 -5.88
N LEU A 75 16.55 2.50 -6.23
CA LEU A 75 17.18 1.49 -5.38
C LEU A 75 17.65 2.07 -4.04
N CYS A 76 18.17 3.29 -4.03
CA CYS A 76 18.51 4.00 -2.80
C CYS A 76 17.26 4.25 -1.94
N ALA A 77 16.15 4.68 -2.54
CA ALA A 77 14.88 4.86 -1.84
C ALA A 77 14.39 3.55 -1.20
N VAL A 78 14.43 2.44 -1.96
CA VAL A 78 14.06 1.12 -1.45
C VAL A 78 14.95 0.70 -0.29
N ALA A 79 16.27 0.86 -0.42
CA ALA A 79 17.22 0.53 0.63
C ALA A 79 16.96 1.34 1.91
N LEU A 80 16.74 2.65 1.81
CA LEU A 80 16.40 3.51 2.94
C LEU A 80 15.06 3.12 3.59
N LEU A 81 14.04 2.76 2.78
CA LEU A 81 12.75 2.31 3.29
C LEU A 81 12.84 0.95 3.99
N VAL A 82 13.68 0.04 3.51
CA VAL A 82 13.90 -1.27 4.18
C VAL A 82 14.64 -1.08 5.49
N THR A 83 15.59 -0.16 5.55
CA THR A 83 16.44 0.07 6.73
C THR A 83 15.92 1.17 7.66
N HIS A 84 14.75 1.77 7.40
CA HIS A 84 14.23 2.92 8.17
C HIS A 84 14.12 2.67 9.67
N ALA A 85 13.70 1.46 10.06
CA ALA A 85 13.57 1.08 11.47
C ALA A 85 14.92 1.00 12.19
N GLN A 86 15.98 0.63 11.47
CA GLN A 86 17.35 0.53 12.02
C GLN A 86 18.05 1.89 12.07
N THR A 87 17.76 2.75 11.12
CA THR A 87 18.37 4.09 11.00
C THR A 87 17.64 5.14 11.84
N GLY A 88 16.45 4.85 12.34
CA GLY A 88 15.60 5.82 13.06
C GLY A 88 15.01 6.93 12.15
N LEU A 89 15.21 6.84 10.85
CA LEU A 89 14.67 7.79 9.89
C LEU A 89 13.18 7.54 9.69
N THR A 90 12.37 8.58 9.77
CA THR A 90 10.95 8.46 9.42
C THR A 90 10.77 8.32 7.92
N VAL A 91 9.73 7.59 7.50
CA VAL A 91 9.38 7.42 6.07
C VAL A 91 9.21 8.78 5.38
N SER A 92 8.66 9.77 6.10
CA SER A 92 8.50 11.15 5.59
C SER A 92 9.85 11.83 5.33
N CYS A 93 10.83 11.68 6.22
CA CYS A 93 12.18 12.22 6.00
C CYS A 93 12.84 11.59 4.78
N ILE A 94 12.70 10.27 4.61
CA ILE A 94 13.22 9.56 3.43
C ILE A 94 12.55 10.09 2.16
N GLY A 95 11.23 10.27 2.16
CA GLY A 95 10.49 10.82 1.02
C GLY A 95 10.97 12.23 0.63
N VAL A 96 11.13 13.11 1.60
CA VAL A 96 11.66 14.48 1.36
C VAL A 96 13.09 14.41 0.82
N PHE A 97 13.95 13.61 1.42
CA PHE A 97 15.34 13.45 0.97
C PHE A 97 15.42 12.96 -0.48
N ILE A 98 14.71 11.89 -0.81
CA ILE A 98 14.68 11.35 -2.19
C ILE A 98 14.08 12.36 -3.17
N THR A 99 13.08 13.12 -2.78
CA THR A 99 12.51 14.18 -3.62
C THR A 99 13.56 15.24 -3.93
N ILE A 100 14.31 15.72 -2.93
CA ILE A 100 15.38 16.71 -3.12
C ILE A 100 16.44 16.14 -4.04
N VAL A 101 16.92 14.92 -3.82
CA VAL A 101 17.93 14.26 -4.66
C VAL A 101 17.45 14.14 -6.11
N THR A 102 16.20 13.73 -6.31
CA THR A 102 15.58 13.61 -7.63
C THR A 102 15.53 14.96 -8.35
N LEU A 103 15.12 16.03 -7.66
CA LEU A 103 15.05 17.38 -8.26
C LEU A 103 16.45 17.93 -8.60
N ILE A 104 17.46 17.68 -7.77
CA ILE A 104 18.85 18.04 -8.07
C ILE A 104 19.36 17.26 -9.27
N ALA A 105 19.11 15.95 -9.33
CA ALA A 105 19.53 15.10 -10.44
C ALA A 105 18.84 15.49 -11.78
N ALA A 106 17.57 15.92 -11.72
CA ALA A 106 16.83 16.39 -12.87
C ALA A 106 17.31 17.75 -13.41
N GLY A 107 17.98 18.55 -12.60
CA GLY A 107 18.57 19.83 -12.99
C GLY A 107 17.57 20.75 -13.71
N ARG A 108 17.78 20.99 -15.01
CA ARG A 108 16.90 21.86 -15.80
C ARG A 108 15.48 21.33 -16.01
N ASP A 109 15.30 20.02 -15.90
CA ASP A 109 14.00 19.37 -16.05
C ASP A 109 13.20 19.29 -14.74
N ALA A 110 13.76 19.74 -13.61
CA ALA A 110 13.10 19.76 -12.30
C ALA A 110 11.75 20.50 -12.34
N LEU A 111 11.67 21.63 -13.04
CA LEU A 111 10.40 22.38 -13.22
C LEU A 111 9.33 21.59 -13.99
N LYS A 112 9.75 20.75 -14.94
CA LYS A 112 8.80 19.86 -15.65
C LYS A 112 8.28 18.78 -14.72
N LEU A 113 9.15 18.18 -13.91
CA LEU A 113 8.74 17.16 -12.92
C LEU A 113 7.76 17.75 -11.90
N ILE A 114 8.01 18.94 -11.37
CA ILE A 114 7.10 19.60 -10.44
C ILE A 114 5.73 19.86 -11.09
N LYS A 115 5.68 20.26 -12.36
CA LYS A 115 4.41 20.46 -13.08
C LYS A 115 3.65 19.16 -13.37
N GLN A 116 4.33 18.03 -13.40
CA GLN A 116 3.73 16.71 -13.63
C GLN A 116 3.21 16.05 -12.33
N ILE A 117 3.44 16.69 -11.18
CA ILE A 117 2.91 16.18 -9.90
C ILE A 117 1.37 16.19 -9.98
N ASP A 118 0.77 15.09 -9.57
CA ASP A 118 -0.68 14.97 -9.46
C ASP A 118 -1.19 15.69 -8.20
N TYR A 119 -1.36 17.00 -8.32
CA TYR A 119 -1.88 17.85 -7.26
C TYR A 119 -3.31 17.48 -6.84
N LYS A 120 -4.10 16.87 -7.73
CA LYS A 120 -5.47 16.44 -7.41
C LYS A 120 -5.44 15.32 -6.39
N THR A 121 -4.59 14.32 -6.62
CA THR A 121 -4.39 13.22 -5.67
C THR A 121 -3.81 13.72 -4.34
N LEU A 122 -2.88 14.66 -4.34
CA LEU A 122 -2.37 15.26 -3.10
C LEU A 122 -3.46 15.98 -2.31
N LEU A 123 -4.27 16.81 -2.97
CA LEU A 123 -5.39 17.51 -2.33
C LEU A 123 -6.46 16.55 -1.82
N PHE A 124 -6.72 15.47 -2.56
CA PHE A 124 -7.61 14.40 -2.11
C PHE A 124 -7.12 13.79 -0.78
N PHE A 125 -5.84 13.43 -0.68
CA PHE A 125 -5.31 12.87 0.57
C PHE A 125 -5.33 13.87 1.73
N ILE A 126 -5.00 15.14 1.47
CA ILE A 126 -5.10 16.18 2.51
C ILE A 126 -6.54 16.27 3.03
N GLY A 127 -7.52 16.35 2.13
CA GLY A 127 -8.94 16.37 2.50
C GLY A 127 -9.38 15.11 3.25
N LEU A 128 -8.93 13.94 2.80
CA LEU A 128 -9.21 12.66 3.44
C LEU A 128 -8.71 12.65 4.90
N PHE A 129 -7.44 13.00 5.14
CA PHE A 129 -6.90 13.00 6.49
C PHE A 129 -7.53 14.06 7.39
N MET A 130 -7.97 15.21 6.83
CA MET A 130 -8.77 16.18 7.57
C MET A 130 -10.11 15.61 8.03
N VAL A 131 -10.83 14.89 7.13
CA VAL A 131 -12.11 14.25 7.47
C VAL A 131 -11.91 13.15 8.51
N VAL A 132 -10.93 12.28 8.34
CA VAL A 132 -10.62 11.20 9.31
C VAL A 132 -10.25 11.78 10.68
N GLY A 133 -9.41 12.82 10.71
CA GLY A 133 -9.07 13.52 11.96
C GLY A 133 -10.29 14.18 12.63
N GLY A 134 -11.21 14.73 11.83
CA GLY A 134 -12.49 15.26 12.33
C GLY A 134 -13.38 14.16 12.94
N LEU A 135 -13.49 13.00 12.28
CA LEU A 135 -14.24 11.85 12.79
C LEU A 135 -13.63 11.31 14.08
N GLU A 136 -12.33 11.32 14.22
CA GLU A 136 -11.62 10.91 15.44
C GLU A 136 -11.93 11.88 16.60
N GLN A 137 -11.82 13.19 16.35
CA GLN A 137 -12.10 14.23 17.36
C GLN A 137 -13.55 14.27 17.80
N THR A 138 -14.50 13.98 16.90
CA THR A 138 -15.93 13.91 17.25
C THR A 138 -16.31 12.64 18.03
N GLY A 139 -15.39 11.67 18.15
CA GLY A 139 -15.62 10.42 18.86
C GLY A 139 -16.43 9.38 18.08
N ILE A 140 -16.79 9.65 16.83
CA ILE A 140 -17.56 8.71 15.99
C ILE A 140 -16.81 7.40 15.82
N LEU A 141 -15.49 7.45 15.60
CA LEU A 141 -14.66 6.24 15.47
C LEU A 141 -14.66 5.40 16.74
N LYS A 142 -14.74 6.05 17.92
CA LYS A 142 -14.85 5.37 19.20
C LYS A 142 -16.23 4.68 19.36
N VAL A 143 -17.30 5.31 18.88
CA VAL A 143 -18.64 4.69 18.86
C VAL A 143 -18.63 3.44 17.99
N MET A 144 -18.01 3.49 16.81
CA MET A 144 -17.86 2.33 15.93
C MET A 144 -17.03 1.22 16.59
N ALA A 145 -15.95 1.56 17.27
CA ALA A 145 -15.12 0.61 18.01
C ALA A 145 -15.93 -0.08 19.14
N ASN A 146 -16.67 0.70 19.92
CA ASN A 146 -17.53 0.15 20.99
C ASN A 146 -18.60 -0.79 20.39
N PHE A 147 -19.23 -0.42 19.29
CA PHE A 147 -20.22 -1.25 18.62
C PHE A 147 -19.65 -2.61 18.18
N ILE A 148 -18.44 -2.64 17.65
CA ILE A 148 -17.72 -3.89 17.30
C ILE A 148 -17.43 -4.69 18.59
N GLY A 149 -16.97 -4.01 19.64
CA GLY A 149 -16.71 -4.62 20.95
C GLY A 149 -17.94 -5.25 21.58
N ASP A 150 -19.08 -4.55 21.54
CA ASP A 150 -20.35 -5.00 22.10
C ASP A 150 -20.91 -6.22 21.34
N ILE A 151 -20.88 -6.20 20.01
CA ILE A 151 -21.32 -7.35 19.19
C ILE A 151 -20.42 -8.57 19.41
N SER A 152 -19.13 -8.36 19.61
CA SER A 152 -18.20 -9.46 19.86
C SER A 152 -18.32 -10.07 21.25
N ASN A 153 -19.04 -9.41 22.18
CA ASN A 153 -19.17 -9.83 23.58
C ASN A 153 -17.81 -10.15 24.25
N GLY A 154 -16.76 -9.43 23.89
CA GLY A 154 -15.40 -9.70 24.35
C GLY A 154 -14.74 -10.96 23.76
N ASN A 155 -15.38 -11.62 22.80
CA ASN A 155 -14.80 -12.77 22.12
C ASN A 155 -13.82 -12.29 21.04
N LEU A 156 -12.51 -12.50 21.28
CA LEU A 156 -11.44 -12.07 20.38
C LEU A 156 -11.58 -12.63 18.95
N MET A 157 -11.94 -13.92 18.83
CA MET A 157 -12.11 -14.56 17.51
C MET A 157 -13.24 -13.93 16.71
N LEU A 158 -14.37 -13.63 17.38
CA LEU A 158 -15.49 -12.98 16.74
C LEU A 158 -15.15 -11.54 16.35
N MET A 159 -14.42 -10.82 17.19
CA MET A 159 -13.94 -9.46 16.91
C MET A 159 -13.04 -9.44 15.66
N ILE A 160 -12.06 -10.33 15.59
CA ILE A 160 -11.18 -10.47 14.42
C ILE A 160 -12.00 -10.83 13.17
N ALA A 161 -12.92 -11.76 13.28
CA ALA A 161 -13.77 -12.15 12.14
C ALA A 161 -14.61 -10.97 11.63
N ILE A 162 -15.22 -10.18 12.53
CA ILE A 162 -15.99 -8.99 12.16
C ILE A 162 -15.12 -7.97 11.45
N ILE A 163 -13.96 -7.64 12.01
CA ILE A 163 -13.01 -6.69 11.41
C ILE A 163 -12.56 -7.17 10.04
N LEU A 164 -12.18 -8.44 9.91
CA LEU A 164 -11.71 -9.03 8.68
C LEU A 164 -12.78 -8.98 7.57
N TRP A 165 -14.01 -9.39 7.87
CA TRP A 165 -15.11 -9.38 6.90
C TRP A 165 -15.53 -7.96 6.50
N ILE A 166 -15.64 -7.05 7.47
CA ILE A 166 -15.94 -5.64 7.18
C ILE A 166 -14.83 -5.05 6.30
N SER A 167 -13.55 -5.35 6.62
CA SER A 167 -12.41 -4.88 5.85
C SER A 167 -12.40 -5.43 4.43
N ALA A 168 -12.67 -6.73 4.26
CA ALA A 168 -12.73 -7.37 2.96
C ALA A 168 -13.85 -6.79 2.07
N ILE A 169 -15.04 -6.61 2.63
CA ILE A 169 -16.19 -6.04 1.91
C ILE A 169 -15.95 -4.57 1.60
N ALA A 170 -15.54 -3.77 2.57
CA ALA A 170 -15.32 -2.34 2.37
C ALA A 170 -14.18 -2.07 1.38
N SER A 171 -13.07 -2.83 1.45
CA SER A 171 -11.94 -2.71 0.53
C SER A 171 -12.30 -3.08 -0.92
N ALA A 172 -13.39 -3.79 -1.17
CA ALA A 172 -13.87 -4.05 -2.52
C ALA A 172 -14.53 -2.82 -3.19
N PHE A 173 -15.00 -1.85 -2.38
CA PHE A 173 -15.72 -0.66 -2.85
C PHE A 173 -14.95 0.65 -2.61
N VAL A 174 -14.11 0.68 -1.59
CA VAL A 174 -13.36 1.86 -1.15
C VAL A 174 -11.87 1.61 -1.38
N ASP A 175 -11.16 2.63 -1.82
CA ASP A 175 -9.70 2.56 -1.98
C ASP A 175 -9.04 2.19 -0.64
N ASN A 176 -8.02 1.35 -0.69
CA ASN A 176 -7.33 0.78 0.47
C ASN A 176 -6.74 1.84 1.42
N ILE A 177 -6.27 2.97 0.89
CA ILE A 177 -5.64 4.01 1.71
C ILE A 177 -6.67 4.74 2.59
N PRO A 178 -7.81 5.25 2.06
CA PRO A 178 -8.88 5.81 2.87
C PRO A 178 -9.40 4.84 3.92
N PHE A 179 -9.62 3.58 3.52
CA PHE A 179 -10.12 2.56 4.41
C PHE A 179 -9.14 2.29 5.56
N ALA A 180 -7.87 2.05 5.28
CA ALA A 180 -6.85 1.85 6.30
C ALA A 180 -6.71 3.05 7.25
N ALA A 181 -6.78 4.28 6.72
CA ALA A 181 -6.71 5.50 7.54
C ALA A 181 -7.85 5.60 8.56
N THR A 182 -9.07 5.11 8.22
CA THR A 182 -10.20 5.10 9.14
C THR A 182 -10.19 3.91 10.10
N MET A 183 -9.71 2.75 9.66
CA MET A 183 -9.68 1.54 10.48
C MET A 183 -8.62 1.58 11.58
N ILE A 184 -7.48 2.22 11.35
CA ILE A 184 -6.41 2.31 12.35
C ILE A 184 -6.89 2.92 13.68
N PRO A 185 -7.53 4.10 13.72
CA PRO A 185 -8.07 4.67 14.95
C PRO A 185 -9.14 3.78 15.61
N ILE A 186 -9.98 3.10 14.81
CA ILE A 186 -11.00 2.17 15.32
C ILE A 186 -10.34 0.99 16.03
N ILE A 187 -9.34 0.36 15.40
CA ILE A 187 -8.60 -0.77 15.96
C ILE A 187 -7.82 -0.33 17.21
N SER A 188 -7.20 0.86 17.19
CA SER A 188 -6.51 1.42 18.34
C SER A 188 -7.47 1.68 19.51
N SER A 189 -8.66 2.20 19.26
CA SER A 189 -9.70 2.39 20.26
C SER A 189 -10.22 1.07 20.83
N LEU A 190 -10.43 0.05 19.98
CA LEU A 190 -10.80 -1.30 20.40
C LEU A 190 -9.73 -1.92 21.30
N SER A 191 -8.49 -1.84 20.92
CA SER A 191 -7.37 -2.32 21.74
C SER A 191 -7.35 -1.67 23.12
N ALA A 192 -7.53 -0.35 23.17
CA ALA A 192 -7.55 0.40 24.43
C ALA A 192 -8.76 0.07 25.32
N THR A 193 -9.94 -0.14 24.74
CA THR A 193 -11.19 -0.37 25.51
C THR A 193 -11.37 -1.83 25.90
N GLN A 194 -10.95 -2.78 25.10
CA GLN A 194 -11.12 -4.22 25.32
C GLN A 194 -9.87 -4.89 25.90
N GLY A 195 -8.76 -4.16 26.06
CA GLY A 195 -7.50 -4.71 26.57
C GLY A 195 -6.83 -5.74 25.64
N VAL A 196 -7.19 -5.75 24.36
CA VAL A 196 -6.65 -6.69 23.38
C VAL A 196 -5.38 -6.12 22.79
N ASN A 197 -4.39 -6.99 22.53
CA ASN A 197 -3.14 -6.56 21.91
C ASN A 197 -3.40 -6.02 20.49
N LEU A 198 -2.92 -4.80 20.26
CA LEU A 198 -3.08 -4.07 19.01
C LEU A 198 -2.56 -4.87 17.79
N SER A 199 -1.44 -5.57 17.95
CA SER A 199 -0.82 -6.37 16.89
C SER A 199 -1.64 -7.60 16.45
N ILE A 200 -2.63 -8.01 17.23
CA ILE A 200 -3.51 -9.12 16.89
C ILE A 200 -4.72 -8.63 16.07
N LEU A 201 -5.13 -7.37 16.29
CA LEU A 201 -6.28 -6.77 15.62
C LEU A 201 -5.93 -6.11 14.29
N ALA A 202 -4.68 -5.75 14.07
CA ALA A 202 -4.16 -5.05 12.90
C ALA A 202 -3.56 -6.00 11.87
#